data_d8a40b5893c57ac5f47d6f268b4a6f79
#
_entry.id   d8a40b5893c57ac5f47d6f268b4a6f79
#
_cell.length_a   1.000
_cell.length_b   1.000
_cell.length_c   1.000
_cell.angle_alpha   90.00
_cell.angle_beta   90.00
_cell.angle_gamma   90.00
#
_symmetry.space_group_name_H-M   'P 1'
#
loop_
_entity.id
_entity.type
_entity.pdbx_description
1 polymer ?
#
loop_
_entity_poly.entity_id
_entity_poly.type
_entity_poly.pdbx_seq_one_letter_code
_entity_poly.pdbx_strand_id
1 'polypeptide(L)'
;MKNLYRFCQRAAISLSVVLAAVIPSLASADYRWNFPTPVTPIARDTLEIHNHFMIVITVLFVTVFGIMIFSMIKHRKSVGHQPARFTGPTGTVQWLWALVPFAILLFIDYVLMGIPAYHAVIDMEDTRTKADMVLKVTGMQWKWQYEYPDSGIKYLSTMSTPRDQIANKEAKGEHYLLEVDNEVVLPVGKKVRVLLTSTDVIHTWWVPQFGVKRDAIPGFLRETWVKIEQPGIYRGQCAELCGKDHGFMPVVVRAVPETEYLAWVDEKKTKLAAAAAGSDKTWSKDELMASGKDVYEKQCAVCHQPEGQGMAPAFPALAGSKIVTGPLLSAEGKLLKDSHLDRVLNGKEGTAMQAFKDTLSDAEIAAVITFERNSFGNKKGDLIQPAQVKSLR
;
A
#
# COMPACT_ATOMS: atom_id res chain seq x y z
N MET A 1 10.89 40.66 45.17
CA MET A 1 10.36 39.30 45.48
C MET A 1 8.94 39.08 44.96
N LYS A 2 7.94 39.96 45.21
CA LYS A 2 6.54 39.78 44.77
C LYS A 2 6.35 39.64 43.23
N ASN A 3 7.15 40.32 42.42
CA ASN A 3 7.04 40.25 40.94
C ASN A 3 7.63 38.95 40.37
N LEU A 4 8.67 38.40 40.97
CA LEU A 4 9.25 37.14 40.60
C LEU A 4 8.31 35.97 40.90
N TYR A 5 7.66 36.00 42.05
CA TYR A 5 6.67 35.02 42.46
C TYR A 5 5.45 34.99 41.52
N ARG A 6 4.92 36.17 41.14
CA ARG A 6 3.83 36.27 40.15
C ARG A 6 4.23 35.80 38.74
N PHE A 7 5.48 36.02 38.35
CA PHE A 7 6.00 35.54 37.10
C PHE A 7 6.11 34.00 37.09
N CYS A 8 6.66 33.39 38.13
CA CYS A 8 6.73 31.94 38.29
C CYS A 8 5.36 31.28 38.36
N GLN A 9 4.37 31.87 39.05
CA GLN A 9 3.00 31.38 39.07
C GLN A 9 2.34 31.42 37.65
N ARG A 10 2.50 32.52 36.93
CA ARG A 10 1.97 32.62 35.56
C ARG A 10 2.64 31.65 34.61
N ALA A 11 3.95 31.48 34.72
CA ALA A 11 4.69 30.48 33.92
C ALA A 11 4.27 29.05 34.27
N ALA A 12 4.06 28.72 35.55
CA ALA A 12 3.58 27.41 35.97
C ALA A 12 2.14 27.13 35.49
N ILE A 13 1.23 28.12 35.58
CA ILE A 13 -0.14 27.99 35.05
C ILE A 13 -0.15 27.84 33.54
N SER A 14 0.66 28.63 32.82
CA SER A 14 0.78 28.49 31.34
C SER A 14 1.34 27.14 30.93
N LEU A 15 2.33 26.62 31.67
CA LEU A 15 2.90 25.29 31.43
C LEU A 15 1.88 24.18 31.72
N SER A 16 1.10 24.33 32.79
CA SER A 16 0.05 23.37 33.16
C SER A 16 -1.10 23.36 32.12
N VAL A 17 -1.48 24.52 31.59
CA VAL A 17 -2.49 24.63 30.54
C VAL A 17 -1.98 24.04 29.23
N VAL A 18 -0.71 24.26 28.88
CA VAL A 18 -0.07 23.63 27.69
C VAL A 18 0.04 22.12 27.88
N LEU A 19 0.44 21.64 29.07
CA LEU A 19 0.45 20.19 29.35
C LEU A 19 -0.97 19.59 29.31
N ALA A 20 -1.98 20.26 29.83
CA ALA A 20 -3.36 19.78 29.77
C ALA A 20 -3.95 19.78 28.35
N ALA A 21 -3.54 20.72 27.49
CA ALA A 21 -3.94 20.77 26.10
C ALA A 21 -3.24 19.70 25.23
N VAL A 22 -2.14 19.12 25.72
CA VAL A 22 -1.37 18.05 25.07
C VAL A 22 -1.82 16.64 25.52
N ILE A 23 -2.72 16.54 26.53
CA ILE A 23 -3.33 15.24 26.84
C ILE A 23 -4.33 14.94 25.71
N PRO A 24 -4.01 14.05 24.76
CA PRO A 24 -4.98 13.66 23.75
C PRO A 24 -6.17 13.05 24.48
N SER A 25 -7.37 13.52 24.15
CA SER A 25 -8.59 12.77 24.43
C SER A 25 -8.34 11.33 24.01
N LEU A 26 -8.72 10.38 24.85
CA LEU A 26 -8.57 8.94 24.70
C LEU A 26 -9.14 8.40 23.35
N ALA A 27 -8.57 8.80 22.25
CA ALA A 27 -8.57 8.02 21.04
C ALA A 27 -7.52 6.93 21.27
N SER A 28 -7.94 5.72 21.51
CA SER A 28 -7.07 4.57 21.72
C SER A 28 -6.44 4.15 20.38
N ALA A 29 -5.57 4.99 19.84
CA ALA A 29 -4.60 4.58 18.85
C ALA A 29 -3.36 4.15 19.63
N ASP A 30 -2.87 2.96 19.38
CA ASP A 30 -1.57 2.49 19.85
C ASP A 30 -0.46 3.38 19.25
N TYR A 31 -0.25 4.56 19.85
CA TYR A 31 0.82 5.46 19.45
C TYR A 31 2.16 4.82 19.79
N ARG A 32 2.84 4.30 18.79
CA ARG A 32 4.20 3.82 18.95
C ARG A 32 5.16 4.97 18.64
N TRP A 33 6.11 5.18 19.54
CA TRP A 33 7.16 6.21 19.39
C TRP A 33 8.25 5.80 18.40
N ASN A 34 8.22 4.55 17.90
CA ASN A 34 9.20 3.97 17.04
C ASN A 34 8.54 3.09 15.97
N PHE A 35 9.33 2.50 15.09
CA PHE A 35 8.86 1.57 14.07
C PHE A 35 8.08 0.39 14.69
N PRO A 36 7.18 -0.25 13.93
CA PRO A 36 6.49 -1.46 14.38
C PRO A 36 7.50 -2.56 14.73
N THR A 37 7.07 -3.50 15.56
CA THR A 37 7.88 -4.67 15.92
C THR A 37 8.33 -5.40 14.66
N PRO A 38 9.65 -5.58 14.43
CA PRO A 38 10.16 -6.21 13.23
C PRO A 38 9.85 -7.71 13.25
N VAL A 39 9.48 -8.25 12.11
CA VAL A 39 9.19 -9.68 11.92
C VAL A 39 9.99 -10.30 10.79
N THR A 40 10.95 -9.54 10.25
CA THR A 40 11.90 -9.97 9.23
C THR A 40 13.32 -9.52 9.60
N PRO A 41 14.38 -10.13 9.06
CA PRO A 41 15.75 -9.63 9.23
C PRO A 41 15.90 -8.18 8.75
N ILE A 42 15.40 -7.85 7.56
CA ILE A 42 15.47 -6.48 6.99
C ILE A 42 14.86 -5.44 7.93
N ALA A 43 13.68 -5.73 8.50
CA ALA A 43 13.02 -4.82 9.43
C ALA A 43 13.81 -4.64 10.73
N ARG A 44 14.48 -5.70 11.20
CA ARG A 44 15.33 -5.66 12.41
C ARG A 44 16.55 -4.78 12.20
N ASP A 45 17.26 -4.98 11.10
CA ASP A 45 18.45 -4.19 10.76
C ASP A 45 18.09 -2.72 10.55
N THR A 46 16.96 -2.45 9.88
CA THR A 46 16.41 -1.09 9.72
C THR A 46 16.11 -0.42 11.06
N LEU A 47 15.46 -1.14 11.99
CA LEU A 47 15.16 -0.63 13.33
C LEU A 47 16.44 -0.36 14.14
N GLU A 48 17.42 -1.23 14.06
CA GLU A 48 18.69 -1.07 14.76
C GLU A 48 19.44 0.18 14.26
N ILE A 49 19.58 0.35 12.96
CA ILE A 49 20.19 1.53 12.34
C ILE A 49 19.43 2.80 12.74
N HIS A 50 18.10 2.77 12.67
CA HIS A 50 17.26 3.89 13.08
C HIS A 50 17.51 4.28 14.54
N ASN A 51 17.54 3.33 15.47
CA ASN A 51 17.75 3.60 16.87
C ASN A 51 19.15 4.22 17.14
N HIS A 52 20.18 3.72 16.50
CA HIS A 52 21.53 4.31 16.59
C HIS A 52 21.54 5.73 16.04
N PHE A 53 20.92 5.96 14.89
CA PHE A 53 20.81 7.30 14.31
C PHE A 53 20.05 8.28 15.23
N MET A 54 18.94 7.83 15.83
CA MET A 54 18.16 8.64 16.76
C MET A 54 18.98 9.07 18.02
N ILE A 55 19.86 8.20 18.51
CA ILE A 55 20.77 8.55 19.60
C ILE A 55 21.72 9.67 19.14
N VAL A 56 22.35 9.50 17.99
CA VAL A 56 23.33 10.48 17.44
C VAL A 56 22.68 11.84 17.26
N ILE A 57 21.52 11.91 16.57
CA ILE A 57 20.83 13.20 16.35
C ILE A 57 20.32 13.82 17.62
N THR A 58 19.91 13.03 18.62
CA THR A 58 19.47 13.54 19.92
C THR A 58 20.63 14.18 20.67
N VAL A 59 21.81 13.55 20.70
CA VAL A 59 23.00 14.13 21.30
C VAL A 59 23.40 15.44 20.63
N LEU A 60 23.41 15.46 19.29
CA LEU A 60 23.71 16.66 18.52
C LEU A 60 22.67 17.78 18.82
N PHE A 61 21.39 17.43 18.80
CA PHE A 61 20.31 18.38 19.09
C PHE A 61 20.48 19.00 20.49
N VAL A 62 20.64 18.18 21.52
CA VAL A 62 20.81 18.66 22.91
C VAL A 62 22.06 19.55 23.04
N THR A 63 23.13 19.17 22.41
CA THR A 63 24.39 19.95 22.43
C THR A 63 24.22 21.31 21.78
N VAL A 64 23.72 21.33 20.54
CA VAL A 64 23.60 22.57 19.77
C VAL A 64 22.57 23.51 20.40
N PHE A 65 21.38 23.00 20.73
CA PHE A 65 20.33 23.79 21.37
C PHE A 65 20.73 24.24 22.78
N GLY A 66 21.43 23.38 23.53
CA GLY A 66 21.98 23.75 24.84
C GLY A 66 22.94 24.93 24.75
N ILE A 67 23.87 24.91 23.80
CA ILE A 67 24.81 26.02 23.55
C ILE A 67 24.03 27.29 23.11
N MET A 68 23.06 27.16 22.22
CA MET A 68 22.24 28.27 21.77
C MET A 68 21.46 28.92 22.92
N ILE A 69 20.73 28.13 23.71
CA ILE A 69 19.94 28.61 24.87
C ILE A 69 20.85 29.25 25.88
N PHE A 70 21.97 28.60 26.23
CA PHE A 70 22.98 29.15 27.12
C PHE A 70 23.48 30.51 26.63
N SER A 71 23.82 30.62 25.33
CA SER A 71 24.28 31.86 24.72
C SER A 71 23.21 32.97 24.76
N MET A 72 21.96 32.62 24.44
CA MET A 72 20.83 33.57 24.51
C MET A 72 20.58 34.09 25.91
N ILE A 73 20.72 33.27 26.92
CA ILE A 73 20.51 33.64 28.32
C ILE A 73 21.70 34.47 28.84
N LYS A 74 22.93 33.99 28.65
CA LYS A 74 24.15 34.59 29.18
C LYS A 74 24.54 35.91 28.50
N HIS A 75 24.36 35.98 27.17
CA HIS A 75 24.80 37.12 26.37
C HIS A 75 23.66 38.07 25.96
N ARG A 76 22.49 37.97 26.61
CA ARG A 76 21.37 38.87 26.32
C ARG A 76 21.70 40.33 26.70
N LYS A 77 21.22 41.30 25.90
CA LYS A 77 21.42 42.73 26.08
C LYS A 77 21.02 43.20 27.49
N SER A 78 19.98 42.64 28.10
CA SER A 78 19.48 42.98 29.46
C SER A 78 20.44 42.69 30.59
N VAL A 79 21.48 41.90 30.41
CA VAL A 79 22.55 41.66 31.40
C VAL A 79 23.79 42.51 31.13
N GLY A 80 23.70 43.52 30.21
CA GLY A 80 24.81 44.45 29.92
C GLY A 80 25.92 43.87 29.03
N HIS A 81 25.67 42.69 28.43
CA HIS A 81 26.70 42.09 27.53
C HIS A 81 26.95 42.93 26.30
N GLN A 82 28.22 43.22 26.05
CA GLN A 82 28.65 43.96 24.85
C GLN A 82 29.10 42.98 23.78
N PRO A 83 28.75 43.19 22.52
CA PRO A 83 29.20 42.34 21.43
C PRO A 83 30.73 42.34 21.34
N ALA A 84 31.33 41.14 21.20
CA ALA A 84 32.75 41.06 20.94
C ALA A 84 33.07 41.64 19.53
N ARG A 85 34.15 42.41 19.45
CA ARG A 85 34.68 42.82 18.15
C ARG A 85 35.40 41.65 17.49
N PHE A 86 34.78 41.09 16.47
CA PHE A 86 35.33 39.96 15.73
C PHE A 86 36.26 40.48 14.63
N THR A 87 37.56 40.20 14.76
CA THR A 87 38.58 40.57 13.78
C THR A 87 38.88 39.49 12.74
N GLY A 88 38.10 38.43 12.73
CA GLY A 88 38.29 37.22 11.90
C GLY A 88 39.03 36.11 12.66
N PRO A 89 38.82 34.84 12.23
CA PRO A 89 39.52 33.71 12.84
C PRO A 89 41.00 33.67 12.42
N THR A 90 41.86 33.23 13.33
CA THR A 90 43.26 32.89 12.97
C THR A 90 43.29 31.68 12.03
N GLY A 91 44.39 31.48 11.29
CA GLY A 91 44.53 30.34 10.38
C GLY A 91 44.24 28.98 11.07
N THR A 92 44.72 28.81 12.30
CA THR A 92 44.45 27.59 13.11
C THR A 92 42.95 27.39 13.38
N VAL A 93 42.23 28.45 13.75
CA VAL A 93 40.78 28.40 14.00
C VAL A 93 40.02 28.10 12.70
N GLN A 94 40.44 28.64 11.57
CA GLN A 94 39.85 28.32 10.26
C GLN A 94 39.98 26.83 9.92
N TRP A 95 41.14 26.24 10.12
CA TRP A 95 41.37 24.83 9.91
C TRP A 95 40.55 23.96 10.87
N LEU A 96 40.45 24.33 12.14
CA LEU A 96 39.59 23.63 13.11
C LEU A 96 38.12 23.67 12.70
N TRP A 97 37.61 24.79 12.20
CA TRP A 97 36.24 24.90 11.70
C TRP A 97 35.95 24.03 10.50
N ALA A 98 36.96 23.76 9.65
CA ALA A 98 36.84 22.87 8.51
C ALA A 98 37.02 21.40 8.92
N LEU A 99 38.06 21.09 9.68
CA LEU A 99 38.47 19.70 9.97
C LEU A 99 37.61 19.03 11.03
N VAL A 100 37.15 19.76 12.05
CA VAL A 100 36.34 19.16 13.14
C VAL A 100 34.99 18.65 12.65
N PRO A 101 34.16 19.44 11.91
CA PRO A 101 32.92 18.91 11.33
C PRO A 101 33.17 17.76 10.36
N PHE A 102 34.21 17.84 9.55
CA PHE A 102 34.59 16.76 8.63
C PHE A 102 34.96 15.47 9.36
N ALA A 103 35.77 15.58 10.42
CA ALA A 103 36.13 14.43 11.26
C ALA A 103 34.91 13.83 11.97
N ILE A 104 33.99 14.67 12.44
CA ILE A 104 32.71 14.21 13.04
C ILE A 104 31.87 13.45 12.01
N LEU A 105 31.73 13.99 10.80
CA LEU A 105 30.99 13.31 9.72
C LEU A 105 31.65 11.98 9.36
N LEU A 106 32.97 11.94 9.16
CA LEU A 106 33.69 10.69 8.88
C LEU A 106 33.52 9.68 10.01
N PHE A 107 33.55 10.10 11.26
CA PHE A 107 33.34 9.19 12.40
C PHE A 107 31.91 8.65 12.43
N ILE A 108 30.91 9.49 12.21
CA ILE A 108 29.50 9.07 12.17
C ILE A 108 29.27 8.12 10.99
N ASP A 109 29.68 8.53 9.78
CA ASP A 109 29.39 7.80 8.56
C ASP A 109 30.16 6.49 8.44
N TYR A 110 31.42 6.47 8.91
CA TYR A 110 32.28 5.30 8.73
C TYR A 110 32.28 4.38 9.95
N VAL A 111 32.37 4.94 11.17
CA VAL A 111 32.55 4.14 12.39
C VAL A 111 31.21 3.72 13.01
N LEU A 112 30.26 4.64 13.12
CA LEU A 112 29.00 4.38 13.82
C LEU A 112 27.90 3.80 12.91
N MET A 113 27.78 4.30 11.69
CA MET A 113 26.62 4.01 10.82
C MET A 113 27.01 3.31 9.52
N GLY A 114 28.19 3.59 8.97
CA GLY A 114 28.52 3.20 7.61
C GLY A 114 28.59 1.68 7.41
N ILE A 115 29.20 0.94 8.31
CA ILE A 115 29.32 -0.52 8.18
C ILE A 115 27.95 -1.21 8.33
N PRO A 116 27.16 -0.97 9.39
CA PRO A 116 25.83 -1.55 9.52
C PRO A 116 24.89 -1.14 8.39
N ALA A 117 24.88 0.14 8.01
CA ALA A 117 24.03 0.62 6.92
C ALA A 117 24.41 0.00 5.57
N TYR A 118 25.70 -0.16 5.28
CA TYR A 118 26.18 -0.81 4.07
C TYR A 118 25.73 -2.27 3.98
N HIS A 119 25.87 -3.03 5.07
CA HIS A 119 25.39 -4.42 5.13
C HIS A 119 23.89 -4.50 4.95
N ALA A 120 23.11 -3.65 5.63
CA ALA A 120 21.66 -3.64 5.49
C ALA A 120 21.21 -3.34 4.05
N VAL A 121 21.90 -2.44 3.33
CA VAL A 121 21.60 -2.17 1.90
C VAL A 121 21.93 -3.39 1.04
N ILE A 122 23.07 -4.04 1.26
CA ILE A 122 23.44 -5.26 0.51
C ILE A 122 22.40 -6.36 0.76
N ASP A 123 22.05 -6.60 2.01
CA ASP A 123 21.07 -7.64 2.37
C ASP A 123 19.68 -7.34 1.80
N MET A 124 19.25 -6.08 1.83
CA MET A 124 17.97 -5.66 1.25
C MET A 124 17.93 -5.88 -0.28
N GLU A 125 19.01 -5.62 -0.98
CA GLU A 125 19.12 -5.78 -2.44
C GLU A 125 19.57 -7.19 -2.86
N ASP A 126 19.76 -8.13 -1.91
CA ASP A 126 20.15 -9.50 -2.21
C ASP A 126 18.99 -10.33 -2.77
N THR A 127 18.65 -10.07 -4.02
CA THR A 127 17.70 -10.89 -4.81
C THR A 127 18.39 -12.04 -5.56
N ARG A 128 19.75 -12.13 -5.51
CA ARG A 128 20.55 -13.14 -6.22
C ARG A 128 20.65 -14.46 -5.47
N THR A 129 20.62 -14.43 -4.14
CA THR A 129 20.61 -15.65 -3.32
C THR A 129 19.33 -16.43 -3.59
N LYS A 130 19.43 -17.76 -3.68
CA LYS A 130 18.30 -18.65 -3.99
C LYS A 130 17.12 -18.37 -3.04
N ALA A 131 15.99 -18.03 -3.62
CA ALA A 131 14.73 -17.94 -2.91
C ALA A 131 14.04 -19.33 -2.88
N ASP A 132 13.24 -19.55 -1.83
CA ASP A 132 12.46 -20.77 -1.68
C ASP A 132 11.20 -20.75 -2.56
N MET A 133 10.68 -19.55 -2.85
CA MET A 133 9.51 -19.33 -3.70
C MET A 133 9.49 -17.93 -4.30
N VAL A 134 8.64 -17.73 -5.30
CA VAL A 134 8.42 -16.45 -5.96
C VAL A 134 6.98 -16.00 -5.77
N LEU A 135 6.80 -14.72 -5.42
CA LEU A 135 5.53 -14.02 -5.44
C LEU A 135 5.62 -12.87 -6.45
N LYS A 136 4.75 -12.81 -7.44
CA LYS A 136 4.63 -11.67 -8.33
C LYS A 136 3.47 -10.80 -7.90
N VAL A 137 3.74 -9.50 -7.78
CA VAL A 137 2.81 -8.46 -7.34
C VAL A 137 2.64 -7.46 -8.48
N THR A 138 1.42 -7.27 -8.94
CA THR A 138 1.10 -6.27 -9.97
C THR A 138 0.16 -5.23 -9.39
N GLY A 139 0.61 -3.97 -9.36
CA GLY A 139 -0.22 -2.83 -8.97
C GLY A 139 -1.17 -2.40 -10.08
N MET A 140 -2.37 -2.01 -9.71
CA MET A 140 -3.42 -1.50 -10.61
C MET A 140 -4.25 -0.46 -9.85
N GLN A 141 -4.88 0.47 -10.53
CA GLN A 141 -5.82 1.43 -9.97
C GLN A 141 -7.19 0.77 -9.67
N TRP A 142 -7.58 0.46 -8.44
CA TRP A 142 -6.86 0.55 -7.15
C TRP A 142 -7.02 -0.78 -6.46
N LYS A 143 -6.13 -1.70 -6.79
CA LYS A 143 -6.09 -3.09 -6.29
C LYS A 143 -4.73 -3.72 -6.56
N TRP A 144 -4.51 -4.87 -5.98
CA TRP A 144 -3.33 -5.69 -6.24
C TRP A 144 -3.70 -6.98 -6.94
N GLN A 145 -2.86 -7.44 -7.85
CA GLN A 145 -2.92 -8.80 -8.37
C GLN A 145 -1.73 -9.56 -7.81
N TYR A 146 -2.01 -10.71 -7.26
CA TYR A 146 -1.00 -11.63 -6.76
C TYR A 146 -0.93 -12.88 -7.63
N GLU A 147 0.30 -13.30 -7.95
CA GLU A 147 0.58 -14.49 -8.74
C GLU A 147 1.67 -15.30 -8.06
N TYR A 148 1.41 -16.60 -7.90
CA TYR A 148 2.34 -17.59 -7.36
C TYR A 148 2.77 -18.51 -8.53
N PRO A 149 3.86 -18.20 -9.23
CA PRO A 149 4.24 -18.90 -10.46
C PRO A 149 4.43 -20.40 -10.24
N ASP A 150 5.01 -20.78 -9.10
CA ASP A 150 5.30 -22.18 -8.76
C ASP A 150 4.03 -23.04 -8.59
N SER A 151 2.91 -22.44 -8.24
CA SER A 151 1.64 -23.13 -8.04
C SER A 151 0.59 -22.86 -9.10
N GLY A 152 0.82 -21.87 -9.98
CA GLY A 152 -0.13 -21.41 -10.99
C GLY A 152 -1.34 -20.66 -10.42
N ILE A 153 -1.27 -20.22 -9.15
CA ILE A 153 -2.34 -19.46 -8.50
C ILE A 153 -2.20 -17.98 -8.86
N LYS A 154 -3.32 -17.37 -9.29
CA LYS A 154 -3.41 -15.96 -9.62
C LYS A 154 -4.78 -15.42 -9.22
N TYR A 155 -4.81 -14.25 -8.56
CA TYR A 155 -6.06 -13.62 -8.13
C TYR A 155 -5.89 -12.11 -7.89
N LEU A 156 -7.02 -11.40 -7.86
CA LEU A 156 -7.09 -10.00 -7.44
C LEU A 156 -7.35 -9.91 -5.92
N SER A 157 -6.82 -8.86 -5.34
CA SER A 157 -7.02 -8.47 -3.94
C SER A 157 -7.51 -7.04 -3.91
N THR A 158 -8.72 -6.85 -3.41
CA THR A 158 -9.38 -5.56 -3.31
C THR A 158 -9.74 -5.26 -1.86
N MET A 159 -9.86 -3.98 -1.54
CA MET A 159 -10.29 -3.56 -0.21
C MET A 159 -11.70 -4.07 0.11
N SER A 160 -11.87 -4.67 1.28
CA SER A 160 -13.15 -5.22 1.74
C SER A 160 -13.89 -4.34 2.75
N THR A 161 -13.35 -3.17 3.11
CA THR A 161 -14.03 -2.23 4.03
C THR A 161 -15.41 -1.84 3.50
N PRO A 162 -16.49 -2.03 4.28
CA PRO A 162 -17.84 -1.68 3.86
C PRO A 162 -17.98 -0.22 3.49
N ARG A 163 -18.72 0.06 2.40
CA ARG A 163 -18.93 1.43 1.90
C ARG A 163 -19.63 2.33 2.92
N ASP A 164 -20.50 1.78 3.76
CA ASP A 164 -21.22 2.55 4.77
C ASP A 164 -20.29 3.00 5.91
N GLN A 165 -19.22 2.25 6.21
CA GLN A 165 -18.15 2.72 7.08
C GLN A 165 -17.36 3.88 6.43
N ILE A 166 -17.09 3.79 5.12
CA ILE A 166 -16.39 4.85 4.37
C ILE A 166 -17.26 6.12 4.31
N ALA A 167 -18.57 5.96 4.13
CA ALA A 167 -19.54 7.06 4.11
C ALA A 167 -19.89 7.61 5.51
N ASN A 168 -19.28 7.13 6.58
CA ASN A 168 -19.55 7.45 7.98
C ASN A 168 -21.01 7.18 8.41
N LYS A 169 -21.68 6.21 7.80
CA LYS A 169 -23.01 5.74 8.19
C LYS A 169 -22.96 4.64 9.25
N GLU A 170 -21.85 3.93 9.31
CA GLU A 170 -21.57 2.88 10.29
C GLU A 170 -20.27 3.15 11.04
N ALA A 171 -20.12 2.55 12.23
CA ALA A 171 -18.89 2.62 13.00
C ALA A 171 -17.74 1.94 12.25
N LYS A 172 -16.56 2.58 12.28
CA LYS A 172 -15.35 2.06 11.65
C LYS A 172 -14.83 0.86 12.44
N GLY A 173 -14.48 -0.23 11.73
CA GLY A 173 -13.83 -1.39 12.31
C GLY A 173 -12.39 -1.08 12.75
N GLU A 174 -11.81 -1.96 13.55
CA GLU A 174 -10.44 -1.85 14.10
C GLU A 174 -9.39 -1.65 12.98
N HIS A 175 -9.56 -2.36 11.87
CA HIS A 175 -8.65 -2.31 10.72
C HIS A 175 -9.25 -1.56 9.53
N TYR A 176 -9.94 -0.46 9.83
CA TYR A 176 -10.56 0.39 8.81
C TYR A 176 -9.60 0.74 7.67
N LEU A 177 -10.00 0.48 6.43
CA LEU A 177 -9.24 0.61 5.18
C LEU A 177 -8.01 -0.31 5.06
N LEU A 178 -7.82 -1.27 5.94
CA LEU A 178 -6.67 -2.17 5.96
C LEU A 178 -7.07 -3.66 5.84
N GLU A 179 -8.26 -3.94 5.34
CA GLU A 179 -8.76 -5.30 5.10
C GLU A 179 -8.99 -5.53 3.60
N VAL A 180 -8.78 -6.78 3.17
CA VAL A 180 -8.95 -7.21 1.78
C VAL A 180 -9.83 -8.43 1.67
N ASP A 181 -10.40 -8.65 0.48
CA ASP A 181 -11.17 -9.85 0.14
C ASP A 181 -10.30 -11.10 -0.07
N ASN A 182 -9.07 -10.93 -0.53
CA ASN A 182 -8.11 -11.99 -0.78
C ASN A 182 -6.72 -11.62 -0.23
N GLU A 183 -6.33 -12.23 0.89
CA GLU A 183 -5.03 -12.03 1.51
C GLU A 183 -3.89 -12.69 0.71
N VAL A 184 -2.69 -12.12 0.82
CA VAL A 184 -1.45 -12.82 0.45
C VAL A 184 -1.13 -13.84 1.53
N VAL A 185 -0.92 -15.09 1.16
CA VAL A 185 -0.54 -16.14 2.12
C VAL A 185 0.89 -16.59 1.86
N LEU A 186 1.75 -16.49 2.88
CA LEU A 186 3.17 -16.83 2.77
C LEU A 186 3.60 -17.78 3.89
N PRO A 187 4.50 -18.74 3.59
CA PRO A 187 5.06 -19.63 4.62
C PRO A 187 6.09 -18.91 5.48
N VAL A 188 6.05 -19.13 6.79
CA VAL A 188 7.05 -18.64 7.74
C VAL A 188 8.39 -19.33 7.51
N GLY A 189 9.49 -18.56 7.70
CA GLY A 189 10.86 -19.05 7.62
C GLY A 189 11.43 -19.23 6.21
N LYS A 190 10.62 -19.07 5.16
CA LYS A 190 11.07 -19.18 3.77
C LYS A 190 11.47 -17.81 3.20
N LYS A 191 12.51 -17.78 2.38
CA LYS A 191 12.90 -16.59 1.61
C LYS A 191 12.00 -16.50 0.38
N VAL A 192 11.12 -15.51 0.36
CA VAL A 192 10.20 -15.22 -0.74
C VAL A 192 10.76 -14.10 -1.60
N ARG A 193 11.07 -14.36 -2.87
CA ARG A 193 11.42 -13.33 -3.84
C ARG A 193 10.14 -12.67 -4.32
N VAL A 194 10.04 -11.36 -4.18
CA VAL A 194 8.87 -10.58 -4.58
C VAL A 194 9.22 -9.79 -5.85
N LEU A 195 8.52 -10.10 -6.94
CA LEU A 195 8.62 -9.41 -8.22
C LEU A 195 7.49 -8.39 -8.31
N LEU A 196 7.81 -7.13 -8.61
CA LEU A 196 6.83 -6.04 -8.64
C LEU A 196 6.79 -5.35 -9.98
N THR A 197 5.60 -5.12 -10.49
CA THR A 197 5.31 -4.33 -11.69
C THR A 197 3.94 -3.65 -11.56
N SER A 198 3.60 -2.82 -12.52
CA SER A 198 2.27 -2.18 -12.62
C SER A 198 1.76 -2.23 -14.05
N THR A 199 0.43 -2.16 -14.22
CA THR A 199 -0.22 -2.09 -15.54
C THR A 199 -0.60 -0.68 -15.96
N ASP A 200 -0.57 0.29 -15.03
CA ASP A 200 -1.10 1.64 -15.28
C ASP A 200 -0.17 2.75 -14.78
N VAL A 201 -0.16 3.05 -13.49
CA VAL A 201 0.67 4.10 -12.88
C VAL A 201 1.65 3.47 -11.88
N ILE A 202 2.53 4.28 -11.29
CA ILE A 202 3.40 3.80 -10.22
C ILE A 202 2.56 3.56 -8.96
N HIS A 203 2.77 2.40 -8.33
CA HIS A 203 2.29 2.04 -7.00
C HIS A 203 3.47 1.62 -6.15
N THR A 204 3.31 1.55 -4.83
CA THR A 204 4.34 1.00 -3.95
C THR A 204 3.74 -0.05 -3.03
N TRP A 205 4.25 -1.26 -3.07
CA TRP A 205 3.88 -2.31 -2.14
C TRP A 205 4.67 -2.14 -0.85
N TRP A 206 3.96 -1.87 0.24
CA TRP A 206 4.56 -1.55 1.52
C TRP A 206 3.88 -2.30 2.65
N VAL A 207 4.67 -3.04 3.43
CA VAL A 207 4.27 -3.67 4.68
C VAL A 207 5.27 -3.23 5.76
N PRO A 208 4.88 -2.30 6.65
CA PRO A 208 5.80 -1.67 7.61
C PRO A 208 6.59 -2.67 8.47
N GLN A 209 5.93 -3.72 8.98
CA GLN A 209 6.55 -4.72 9.84
C GLN A 209 7.59 -5.59 9.13
N PHE A 210 7.58 -5.62 7.78
CA PHE A 210 8.58 -6.34 6.98
C PHE A 210 9.83 -5.50 6.71
N GLY A 211 9.78 -4.18 6.94
CA GLY A 211 10.82 -3.25 6.53
C GLY A 211 10.93 -3.12 5.01
N VAL A 212 9.92 -3.56 4.27
CA VAL A 212 9.91 -3.56 2.80
C VAL A 212 8.94 -2.53 2.28
N LYS A 213 9.46 -1.64 1.44
CA LYS A 213 8.74 -0.65 0.65
C LYS A 213 9.35 -0.65 -0.75
N ARG A 214 8.63 -1.15 -1.75
CA ARG A 214 9.17 -1.29 -3.11
C ARG A 214 8.16 -0.86 -4.16
N ASP A 215 8.61 -0.03 -5.11
CA ASP A 215 7.78 0.50 -6.17
C ASP A 215 7.46 -0.57 -7.22
N ALA A 216 6.20 -0.55 -7.65
CA ALA A 216 5.67 -1.28 -8.79
C ALA A 216 5.51 -0.28 -9.95
N ILE A 217 6.45 -0.32 -10.91
CA ILE A 217 6.59 0.67 -11.98
C ILE A 217 6.12 0.08 -13.31
N PRO A 218 5.25 0.76 -14.08
CA PRO A 218 4.83 0.31 -15.41
C PRO A 218 6.03 0.09 -16.32
N GLY A 219 6.03 -1.06 -17.04
CA GLY A 219 7.10 -1.42 -17.96
C GLY A 219 8.40 -1.91 -17.33
N PHE A 220 8.51 -1.91 -16.00
CA PHE A 220 9.67 -2.43 -15.28
C PHE A 220 9.27 -3.61 -14.38
N LEU A 221 10.20 -4.54 -14.21
CA LEU A 221 10.10 -5.60 -13.21
C LEU A 221 11.11 -5.30 -12.10
N ARG A 222 10.60 -4.85 -10.95
CA ARG A 222 11.40 -4.57 -9.76
C ARG A 222 11.42 -5.80 -8.86
N GLU A 223 12.41 -5.89 -8.00
CA GLU A 223 12.58 -7.03 -7.13
C GLU A 223 12.85 -6.60 -5.68
N THR A 224 12.39 -7.41 -4.77
CA THR A 224 12.77 -7.41 -3.36
C THR A 224 12.58 -8.81 -2.80
N TRP A 225 12.86 -9.01 -1.51
CA TRP A 225 12.59 -10.27 -0.85
C TRP A 225 12.07 -10.06 0.57
N VAL A 226 11.37 -11.05 1.07
CA VAL A 226 10.94 -11.10 2.47
C VAL A 226 11.20 -12.49 3.05
N LYS A 227 11.54 -12.54 4.33
CA LYS A 227 11.58 -13.77 5.11
C LYS A 227 10.89 -13.51 6.44
N ILE A 228 9.63 -13.92 6.53
CA ILE A 228 8.80 -13.67 7.71
C ILE A 228 9.15 -14.73 8.75
N GLU A 229 9.48 -14.31 9.97
CA GLU A 229 9.96 -15.20 11.02
C GLU A 229 8.85 -15.62 12.00
N GLN A 230 7.73 -14.92 12.02
CA GLN A 230 6.63 -15.17 12.94
C GLN A 230 5.31 -15.32 12.19
N PRO A 231 4.45 -16.28 12.54
CA PRO A 231 3.12 -16.38 11.99
C PRO A 231 2.27 -15.18 12.47
N GLY A 232 1.33 -14.74 11.62
CA GLY A 232 0.47 -13.60 11.95
C GLY A 232 -0.13 -12.95 10.71
N ILE A 233 -0.94 -11.91 10.95
CA ILE A 233 -1.54 -11.08 9.89
C ILE A 233 -0.85 -9.72 9.90
N TYR A 234 -0.24 -9.38 8.78
CA TYR A 234 0.54 -8.16 8.60
C TYR A 234 -0.13 -7.26 7.58
N ARG A 235 -0.34 -6.01 7.96
CA ARG A 235 -1.07 -5.03 7.18
C ARG A 235 -0.14 -3.96 6.63
N GLY A 236 -0.43 -3.57 5.42
CA GLY A 236 0.25 -2.51 4.70
C GLY A 236 -0.70 -1.82 3.74
N GLN A 237 -0.13 -0.99 2.89
CA GLN A 237 -0.90 -0.20 1.94
C GLN A 237 -0.05 0.24 0.76
N CYS A 238 -0.70 0.78 -0.27
CA CYS A 238 0.02 1.50 -1.31
C CYS A 238 0.68 2.74 -0.72
N ALA A 239 1.96 2.95 -1.02
CA ALA A 239 2.76 4.04 -0.47
C ALA A 239 3.35 4.98 -1.55
N GLU A 240 2.80 4.94 -2.78
CA GLU A 240 3.06 5.90 -3.85
C GLU A 240 1.74 6.43 -4.41
N LEU A 241 1.62 7.75 -4.52
CA LEU A 241 0.39 8.41 -4.96
C LEU A 241 0.01 7.92 -6.38
N CYS A 242 -1.04 7.11 -6.45
CA CYS A 242 -1.48 6.44 -7.66
C CYS A 242 -2.87 6.91 -8.16
N GLY A 243 -3.35 8.03 -7.67
CA GLY A 243 -4.61 8.63 -8.08
C GLY A 243 -5.66 8.73 -6.97
N LYS A 244 -6.92 8.87 -7.35
CA LYS A 244 -8.05 9.20 -6.47
C LYS A 244 -8.22 8.25 -5.27
N ASP A 245 -8.16 6.96 -5.51
CA ASP A 245 -8.42 5.94 -4.50
C ASP A 245 -7.10 5.30 -3.98
N HIS A 246 -6.01 6.08 -3.98
CA HIS A 246 -4.71 5.67 -3.47
C HIS A 246 -4.76 5.05 -2.06
N GLY A 247 -5.54 5.62 -1.15
CA GLY A 247 -5.73 5.10 0.21
C GLY A 247 -6.64 3.87 0.32
N PHE A 248 -7.21 3.38 -0.80
CA PHE A 248 -8.21 2.32 -0.83
C PHE A 248 -7.70 1.03 -1.48
N MET A 249 -6.39 0.82 -1.48
CA MET A 249 -5.75 -0.41 -1.96
C MET A 249 -4.73 -0.95 -0.92
N PRO A 250 -5.25 -1.51 0.18
CA PRO A 250 -4.42 -2.06 1.24
C PRO A 250 -3.70 -3.34 0.81
N VAL A 251 -2.75 -3.75 1.64
CA VAL A 251 -2.02 -5.02 1.55
C VAL A 251 -2.26 -5.79 2.85
N VAL A 252 -2.70 -7.03 2.75
CA VAL A 252 -2.79 -7.94 3.90
C VAL A 252 -2.00 -9.20 3.59
N VAL A 253 -1.04 -9.52 4.45
CA VAL A 253 -0.22 -10.72 4.35
C VAL A 253 -0.48 -11.59 5.57
N ARG A 254 -0.96 -12.81 5.33
CA ARG A 254 -1.11 -13.85 6.35
C ARG A 254 0.08 -14.80 6.27
N ALA A 255 0.97 -14.71 7.25
CA ALA A 255 2.10 -15.60 7.40
C ALA A 255 1.70 -16.82 8.22
N VAL A 256 1.94 -18.02 7.69
CA VAL A 256 1.48 -19.28 8.27
C VAL A 256 2.58 -20.33 8.28
N PRO A 257 2.48 -21.38 9.12
CA PRO A 257 3.33 -22.56 9.01
C PRO A 257 3.27 -23.17 7.60
N GLU A 258 4.35 -23.83 7.16
CA GLU A 258 4.44 -24.42 5.81
C GLU A 258 3.31 -25.41 5.52
N THR A 259 2.90 -26.19 6.50
CA THR A 259 1.78 -27.16 6.35
C THR A 259 0.44 -26.47 6.05
N GLU A 260 0.17 -25.34 6.70
CA GLU A 260 -1.03 -24.54 6.45
C GLU A 260 -0.96 -23.82 5.08
N TYR A 261 0.24 -23.36 4.70
CA TYR A 261 0.47 -22.80 3.37
C TYR A 261 0.16 -23.81 2.25
N LEU A 262 0.65 -25.04 2.38
CA LEU A 262 0.38 -26.10 1.41
C LEU A 262 -1.11 -26.43 1.33
N ALA A 263 -1.80 -26.53 2.46
CA ALA A 263 -3.24 -26.74 2.50
C ALA A 263 -4.01 -25.59 1.81
N TRP A 264 -3.61 -24.34 2.03
CA TRP A 264 -4.17 -23.20 1.34
C TRP A 264 -3.94 -23.25 -0.18
N VAL A 265 -2.75 -23.67 -0.63
CA VAL A 265 -2.46 -23.86 -2.06
C VAL A 265 -3.41 -24.86 -2.69
N ASP A 266 -3.63 -26.02 -2.05
CA ASP A 266 -4.52 -27.06 -2.54
C ASP A 266 -5.99 -26.59 -2.56
N GLU A 267 -6.43 -25.88 -1.53
CA GLU A 267 -7.77 -25.29 -1.47
C GLU A 267 -7.97 -24.25 -2.61
N LYS A 268 -7.01 -23.36 -2.83
CA LYS A 268 -7.09 -22.37 -3.91
C LYS A 268 -7.10 -23.02 -5.28
N LYS A 269 -6.27 -24.02 -5.53
CA LYS A 269 -6.28 -24.79 -6.79
C LYS A 269 -7.63 -25.45 -7.02
N THR A 270 -8.19 -26.06 -5.99
CA THR A 270 -9.51 -26.71 -6.06
C THR A 270 -10.61 -25.69 -6.39
N LYS A 271 -10.60 -24.52 -5.76
CA LYS A 271 -11.55 -23.42 -6.05
C LYS A 271 -11.41 -22.90 -7.48
N LEU A 272 -10.18 -22.71 -7.95
CA LEU A 272 -9.93 -22.27 -9.33
C LEU A 272 -10.39 -23.33 -10.36
N ALA A 273 -10.13 -24.60 -10.10
CA ALA A 273 -10.61 -25.68 -10.95
C ALA A 273 -12.15 -25.78 -10.97
N ALA A 274 -12.80 -25.63 -9.83
CA ALA A 274 -14.26 -25.58 -9.73
C ALA A 274 -14.86 -24.38 -10.49
N ALA A 275 -14.23 -23.20 -10.38
CA ALA A 275 -14.64 -22.01 -11.13
C ALA A 275 -14.49 -22.21 -12.64
N ALA A 276 -13.42 -22.86 -13.09
CA ALA A 276 -13.22 -23.22 -14.50
C ALA A 276 -14.27 -24.24 -14.99
N ALA A 277 -14.60 -25.25 -14.18
CA ALA A 277 -15.66 -26.23 -14.48
C ALA A 277 -17.05 -25.58 -14.52
N GLY A 278 -17.28 -24.52 -13.77
CA GLY A 278 -18.53 -23.72 -13.80
C GLY A 278 -18.81 -23.05 -15.14
N SER A 279 -17.83 -22.99 -16.05
CA SER A 279 -17.98 -22.46 -17.40
C SER A 279 -18.89 -23.32 -18.29
N ASP A 280 -19.06 -24.58 -17.95
CA ASP A 280 -19.90 -25.53 -18.73
C ASP A 280 -21.33 -25.63 -18.19
N LYS A 281 -21.62 -25.01 -17.02
CA LYS A 281 -22.98 -24.95 -16.46
C LYS A 281 -23.80 -23.84 -17.15
N THR A 282 -25.07 -24.12 -17.44
CA THR A 282 -26.04 -23.10 -17.82
C THR A 282 -26.54 -22.38 -16.57
N TRP A 283 -26.39 -21.08 -16.51
CA TRP A 283 -26.81 -20.24 -15.39
C TRP A 283 -28.18 -19.62 -15.66
N SER A 284 -29.03 -19.55 -14.65
CA SER A 284 -30.26 -18.80 -14.69
C SER A 284 -29.99 -17.29 -14.67
N LYS A 285 -30.99 -16.50 -15.04
CA LYS A 285 -30.90 -15.02 -14.98
C LYS A 285 -30.59 -14.54 -13.55
N ASP A 286 -31.25 -15.10 -12.57
CA ASP A 286 -31.11 -14.67 -11.17
C ASP A 286 -29.73 -15.01 -10.62
N GLU A 287 -29.18 -16.18 -10.95
CA GLU A 287 -27.79 -16.54 -10.60
C GLU A 287 -26.79 -15.59 -11.24
N LEU A 288 -26.94 -15.27 -12.54
CA LEU A 288 -26.07 -14.33 -13.25
C LEU A 288 -26.16 -12.91 -12.67
N MET A 289 -27.37 -12.46 -12.37
CA MET A 289 -27.61 -11.12 -11.79
C MET A 289 -27.01 -11.00 -10.38
N ALA A 290 -27.20 -12.00 -9.53
CA ALA A 290 -26.65 -11.99 -8.17
C ALA A 290 -25.12 -12.05 -8.17
N SER A 291 -24.53 -12.98 -8.91
CA SER A 291 -23.09 -13.11 -9.06
C SER A 291 -22.47 -11.87 -9.75
N GLY A 292 -23.14 -11.37 -10.79
CA GLY A 292 -22.70 -10.18 -11.53
C GLY A 292 -22.69 -8.92 -10.67
N LYS A 293 -23.64 -8.78 -9.77
CA LYS A 293 -23.67 -7.69 -8.79
C LYS A 293 -22.44 -7.76 -7.87
N ASP A 294 -22.14 -8.95 -7.31
CA ASP A 294 -21.00 -9.14 -6.43
C ASP A 294 -19.66 -8.83 -7.15
N VAL A 295 -19.50 -9.32 -8.38
CA VAL A 295 -18.33 -9.00 -9.21
C VAL A 295 -18.25 -7.51 -9.52
N TYR A 296 -19.36 -6.88 -9.87
CA TYR A 296 -19.42 -5.45 -10.13
C TYR A 296 -18.96 -4.63 -8.93
N GLU A 297 -19.51 -4.90 -7.77
CA GLU A 297 -19.21 -4.17 -6.54
C GLU A 297 -17.73 -4.29 -6.16
N LYS A 298 -17.12 -5.47 -6.37
CA LYS A 298 -15.72 -5.74 -6.04
C LYS A 298 -14.73 -5.21 -7.08
N GLN A 299 -15.05 -5.31 -8.38
CA GLN A 299 -14.08 -5.10 -9.43
C GLN A 299 -14.32 -3.86 -10.31
N CYS A 300 -15.57 -3.42 -10.47
CA CYS A 300 -15.96 -2.39 -11.43
C CYS A 300 -16.37 -1.08 -10.77
N ALA A 301 -17.12 -1.15 -9.65
CA ALA A 301 -17.73 -0.01 -8.99
C ALA A 301 -16.71 1.01 -8.45
N VAL A 302 -15.46 0.63 -8.23
CA VAL A 302 -14.38 1.54 -7.81
C VAL A 302 -14.15 2.66 -8.84
N CYS A 303 -14.25 2.34 -10.12
CA CYS A 303 -14.12 3.30 -11.23
C CYS A 303 -15.49 3.76 -11.76
N HIS A 304 -16.40 2.81 -12.02
CA HIS A 304 -17.69 3.08 -12.64
C HIS A 304 -18.77 3.53 -11.64
N GLN A 305 -18.46 3.60 -10.34
CA GLN A 305 -19.33 3.99 -9.22
C GLN A 305 -20.49 3.01 -8.96
N PRO A 306 -21.07 2.97 -7.75
CA PRO A 306 -22.07 1.95 -7.36
C PRO A 306 -23.31 1.89 -8.26
N GLU A 307 -23.76 3.03 -8.78
CA GLU A 307 -24.92 3.13 -9.65
C GLU A 307 -24.56 3.18 -11.15
N GLY A 308 -23.33 2.81 -11.50
CA GLY A 308 -22.88 2.83 -12.89
C GLY A 308 -22.79 4.22 -13.54
N GLN A 309 -22.84 5.28 -12.73
CA GLN A 309 -22.83 6.68 -13.20
C GLN A 309 -21.46 7.15 -13.68
N GLY A 310 -20.40 6.41 -13.35
CA GLY A 310 -19.04 6.77 -13.71
C GLY A 310 -18.54 8.05 -13.05
N MET A 311 -17.45 8.57 -13.56
CA MET A 311 -16.84 9.83 -13.11
C MET A 311 -16.09 10.48 -14.29
N ALA A 312 -16.78 11.33 -15.03
CA ALA A 312 -16.20 12.04 -16.17
C ALA A 312 -15.05 12.96 -15.74
N PRO A 313 -14.01 13.15 -16.57
CA PRO A 313 -13.82 12.52 -17.88
C PRO A 313 -13.13 11.14 -17.83
N ALA A 314 -12.61 10.73 -16.66
CA ALA A 314 -11.70 9.59 -16.53
C ALA A 314 -12.40 8.23 -16.63
N PHE A 315 -13.60 8.11 -16.03
CA PHE A 315 -14.32 6.84 -15.95
C PHE A 315 -15.72 7.01 -16.52
N PRO A 316 -16.02 6.42 -17.69
CA PRO A 316 -17.31 6.60 -18.36
C PRO A 316 -18.45 5.95 -17.58
N ALA A 317 -19.64 6.52 -17.71
CA ALA A 317 -20.85 5.92 -17.19
C ALA A 317 -21.19 4.61 -17.94
N LEU A 318 -21.65 3.60 -17.19
CA LEU A 318 -22.24 2.38 -17.72
C LEU A 318 -23.75 2.53 -17.87
N ALA A 319 -24.38 3.34 -17.01
CA ALA A 319 -25.78 3.73 -17.09
C ALA A 319 -26.08 4.42 -18.44
N GLY A 320 -27.00 3.87 -19.22
CA GLY A 320 -27.38 4.40 -20.54
C GLY A 320 -26.28 4.31 -21.62
N SER A 321 -25.20 3.61 -21.37
CA SER A 321 -24.06 3.50 -22.28
C SER A 321 -24.44 2.72 -23.56
N LYS A 322 -24.17 3.32 -24.71
CA LYS A 322 -24.33 2.64 -26.01
C LYS A 322 -23.38 1.45 -26.19
N ILE A 323 -22.24 1.46 -25.55
CA ILE A 323 -21.28 0.35 -25.54
C ILE A 323 -21.86 -0.80 -24.73
N VAL A 324 -22.34 -0.52 -23.51
CA VAL A 324 -22.91 -1.54 -22.62
C VAL A 324 -24.16 -2.18 -23.25
N THR A 325 -25.03 -1.39 -23.84
CA THR A 325 -26.29 -1.88 -24.46
C THR A 325 -26.17 -2.28 -25.93
N GLY A 326 -25.00 -2.07 -26.55
CA GLY A 326 -24.73 -2.39 -27.92
C GLY A 326 -24.57 -3.90 -28.19
N PRO A 327 -24.39 -4.30 -29.47
CA PRO A 327 -24.09 -5.68 -29.82
C PRO A 327 -22.73 -6.13 -29.27
N LEU A 328 -22.64 -7.39 -28.83
CA LEU A 328 -21.41 -7.99 -28.33
C LEU A 328 -20.66 -8.75 -29.41
N LEU A 329 -21.41 -9.35 -30.35
CA LEU A 329 -20.92 -10.21 -31.42
C LEU A 329 -21.35 -9.68 -32.77
N SER A 330 -20.56 -10.01 -33.81
CA SER A 330 -20.93 -9.80 -35.20
C SER A 330 -22.03 -10.77 -35.63
N ALA A 331 -22.54 -10.60 -36.85
CA ALA A 331 -23.52 -11.51 -37.43
C ALA A 331 -22.97 -12.95 -37.56
N GLU A 332 -21.65 -13.10 -37.70
CA GLU A 332 -20.94 -14.37 -37.75
C GLU A 332 -20.58 -14.96 -36.38
N GLY A 333 -21.04 -14.32 -35.26
CA GLY A 333 -20.81 -14.78 -33.90
C GLY A 333 -19.40 -14.49 -33.38
N LYS A 334 -18.61 -13.64 -34.02
CA LYS A 334 -17.28 -13.23 -33.56
C LYS A 334 -17.38 -12.05 -32.60
N LEU A 335 -16.47 -12.00 -31.62
CA LEU A 335 -16.36 -10.87 -30.69
C LEU A 335 -16.16 -9.55 -31.46
N LEU A 336 -17.05 -8.60 -31.23
CA LEU A 336 -16.90 -7.26 -31.81
C LEU A 336 -15.85 -6.47 -31.05
N LYS A 337 -14.89 -5.92 -31.76
CA LYS A 337 -13.88 -5.02 -31.21
C LYS A 337 -14.56 -3.81 -30.56
N ASP A 338 -14.06 -3.38 -29.43
CA ASP A 338 -14.60 -2.27 -28.63
C ASP A 338 -16.03 -2.50 -28.11
N SER A 339 -16.61 -3.70 -28.23
CA SER A 339 -17.87 -4.05 -27.57
C SER A 339 -17.71 -4.10 -26.06
N HIS A 340 -18.82 -4.15 -25.32
CA HIS A 340 -18.80 -4.26 -23.87
C HIS A 340 -18.00 -5.48 -23.39
N LEU A 341 -18.24 -6.65 -23.99
CA LEU A 341 -17.54 -7.88 -23.65
C LEU A 341 -16.04 -7.80 -24.02
N ASP A 342 -15.68 -7.23 -25.15
CA ASP A 342 -14.29 -7.05 -25.56
C ASP A 342 -13.53 -6.14 -24.59
N ARG A 343 -14.16 -5.06 -24.13
CA ARG A 343 -13.56 -4.17 -23.14
C ARG A 343 -13.36 -4.82 -21.76
N VAL A 344 -14.24 -5.69 -21.36
CA VAL A 344 -14.07 -6.45 -20.11
C VAL A 344 -12.99 -7.52 -20.28
N LEU A 345 -12.98 -8.24 -21.41
CA LEU A 345 -11.97 -9.26 -21.67
C LEU A 345 -10.57 -8.66 -21.84
N ASN A 346 -10.43 -7.69 -22.73
CA ASN A 346 -9.14 -7.22 -23.22
C ASN A 346 -8.72 -5.84 -22.68
N GLY A 347 -9.61 -5.17 -21.93
CA GLY A 347 -9.35 -3.81 -21.47
C GLY A 347 -9.44 -2.79 -22.60
N LYS A 348 -8.90 -1.59 -22.34
CA LYS A 348 -8.73 -0.56 -23.35
C LYS A 348 -7.37 0.08 -23.24
N GLU A 349 -6.54 -0.13 -24.24
CA GLU A 349 -5.21 0.43 -24.31
C GLU A 349 -5.20 1.96 -24.13
N GLY A 350 -4.22 2.48 -23.39
CA GLY A 350 -4.08 3.90 -23.07
C GLY A 350 -5.08 4.43 -22.04
N THR A 351 -5.83 3.56 -21.36
CA THR A 351 -6.77 3.94 -20.31
C THR A 351 -6.60 3.06 -19.06
N ALA A 352 -7.24 3.46 -17.94
CA ALA A 352 -7.28 2.65 -16.71
C ALA A 352 -8.21 1.41 -16.81
N MET A 353 -8.92 1.21 -17.94
CA MET A 353 -9.75 0.01 -18.14
C MET A 353 -8.86 -1.19 -18.45
N GLN A 354 -8.58 -1.99 -17.46
CA GLN A 354 -7.73 -3.17 -17.54
C GLN A 354 -8.43 -4.38 -18.17
N ALA A 355 -7.64 -5.35 -18.64
CA ALA A 355 -8.13 -6.63 -19.10
C ALA A 355 -8.46 -7.56 -17.90
N PHE A 356 -9.63 -8.20 -17.91
CA PHE A 356 -10.06 -9.13 -16.89
C PHE A 356 -10.01 -10.61 -17.32
N LYS A 357 -9.66 -10.91 -18.55
CA LYS A 357 -9.61 -12.28 -19.07
C LYS A 357 -8.74 -13.23 -18.24
N ASP A 358 -7.63 -12.74 -17.68
CA ASP A 358 -6.69 -13.57 -16.92
C ASP A 358 -6.96 -13.56 -15.39
N THR A 359 -8.00 -12.84 -14.93
CA THR A 359 -8.29 -12.64 -13.52
C THR A 359 -9.69 -13.00 -13.09
N LEU A 360 -10.66 -12.92 -13.99
CA LEU A 360 -12.02 -13.35 -13.75
C LEU A 360 -12.30 -14.64 -14.54
N SER A 361 -13.05 -15.56 -13.97
CA SER A 361 -13.54 -16.76 -14.64
C SER A 361 -14.58 -16.41 -15.71
N ASP A 362 -14.84 -17.33 -16.62
CA ASP A 362 -15.87 -17.15 -17.67
C ASP A 362 -17.25 -16.91 -17.05
N ALA A 363 -17.53 -17.55 -15.92
CA ALA A 363 -18.78 -17.37 -15.18
C ALA A 363 -18.89 -15.97 -14.57
N GLU A 364 -17.83 -15.44 -13.98
CA GLU A 364 -17.80 -14.08 -13.43
C GLU A 364 -17.93 -13.01 -14.52
N ILE A 365 -17.25 -13.21 -15.67
CA ILE A 365 -17.37 -12.30 -16.82
C ILE A 365 -18.78 -12.33 -17.39
N ALA A 366 -19.34 -13.53 -17.60
CA ALA A 366 -20.70 -13.69 -18.08
C ALA A 366 -21.72 -13.02 -17.13
N ALA A 367 -21.53 -13.21 -15.85
CA ALA A 367 -22.39 -12.65 -14.80
C ALA A 367 -22.31 -11.11 -14.77
N VAL A 368 -21.12 -10.51 -14.74
CA VAL A 368 -20.98 -9.06 -14.69
C VAL A 368 -21.50 -8.38 -15.97
N ILE A 369 -21.23 -8.93 -17.14
CA ILE A 369 -21.77 -8.43 -18.41
C ILE A 369 -23.31 -8.48 -18.38
N THR A 370 -23.89 -9.60 -17.94
CA THR A 370 -25.35 -9.72 -17.81
C THR A 370 -25.90 -8.70 -16.83
N PHE A 371 -25.26 -8.51 -15.66
CA PHE A 371 -25.66 -7.54 -14.66
C PHE A 371 -25.65 -6.11 -15.20
N GLU A 372 -24.54 -5.65 -15.77
CA GLU A 372 -24.37 -4.28 -16.26
C GLU A 372 -25.34 -3.95 -17.40
N ARG A 373 -25.65 -4.90 -18.25
CA ARG A 373 -26.62 -4.77 -19.35
C ARG A 373 -28.09 -4.71 -18.90
N ASN A 374 -28.38 -5.18 -17.67
CA ASN A 374 -29.73 -5.24 -17.12
C ASN A 374 -29.92 -4.42 -15.83
N SER A 375 -28.91 -3.59 -15.46
CA SER A 375 -28.90 -2.73 -14.27
C SER A 375 -28.70 -1.27 -14.65
N PHE A 376 -28.74 -0.35 -13.68
CA PHE A 376 -28.45 1.08 -13.87
C PHE A 376 -29.38 1.76 -14.90
N GLY A 377 -30.61 1.27 -15.04
CA GLY A 377 -31.54 1.74 -16.06
C GLY A 377 -31.36 1.10 -17.43
N ASN A 378 -30.31 0.32 -17.65
CA ASN A 378 -30.16 -0.52 -18.85
C ASN A 378 -31.17 -1.67 -18.80
N LYS A 379 -31.88 -1.91 -19.90
CA LYS A 379 -32.96 -2.93 -20.01
C LYS A 379 -32.78 -3.79 -21.25
N LYS A 380 -31.55 -4.32 -21.46
CA LYS A 380 -31.27 -5.09 -22.67
C LYS A 380 -31.98 -6.45 -22.69
N GLY A 381 -32.19 -7.07 -21.55
CA GLY A 381 -32.92 -8.33 -21.40
C GLY A 381 -32.14 -9.58 -21.82
N ASP A 382 -30.96 -9.45 -22.41
CA ASP A 382 -30.13 -10.56 -22.83
C ASP A 382 -29.33 -11.15 -21.68
N LEU A 383 -28.97 -12.43 -21.85
CA LEU A 383 -28.14 -13.19 -20.91
C LEU A 383 -26.89 -13.66 -21.62
N ILE A 384 -25.75 -13.49 -21.00
CA ILE A 384 -24.48 -14.03 -21.46
C ILE A 384 -24.16 -15.28 -20.64
N GLN A 385 -23.95 -16.41 -21.31
CA GLN A 385 -23.59 -17.65 -20.62
C GLN A 385 -22.08 -17.81 -20.52
N PRO A 386 -21.57 -18.47 -19.47
CA PRO A 386 -20.15 -18.75 -19.31
C PRO A 386 -19.52 -19.46 -20.52
N ALA A 387 -20.23 -20.43 -21.11
CA ALA A 387 -19.77 -21.14 -22.32
C ALA A 387 -19.54 -20.20 -23.52
N GLN A 388 -20.35 -19.15 -23.64
CA GLN A 388 -20.15 -18.13 -24.70
C GLN A 388 -18.86 -17.33 -24.44
N VAL A 389 -18.62 -16.90 -23.19
CA VAL A 389 -17.37 -16.22 -22.83
C VAL A 389 -16.16 -17.09 -23.09
N LYS A 390 -16.21 -18.37 -22.68
CA LYS A 390 -15.17 -19.37 -22.92
C LYS A 390 -14.79 -19.51 -24.39
N SER A 391 -15.78 -19.48 -25.27
CA SER A 391 -15.55 -19.61 -26.73
C SER A 391 -14.95 -18.36 -27.37
N LEU A 392 -14.95 -17.21 -26.69
CA LEU A 392 -14.52 -15.91 -27.19
C LEU A 392 -13.22 -15.38 -26.53
N ARG A 393 -12.72 -16.11 -25.55
CA ARG A 393 -11.53 -15.76 -24.73
C ARG A 393 -10.16 -15.94 -25.44
#